data_b58973dcef488748475fc3cb09a3704f
#
_entry.id   b58973dcef488748475fc3cb09a3704f
#
_cell.length_a   1.000
_cell.length_b   1.000
_cell.length_c   1.000
_cell.angle_alpha   90.00
_cell.angle_beta   90.00
_cell.angle_gamma   90.00
#
_symmetry.space_group_name_H-M   'P 1'
#
loop_
_entity.id
_entity.type
_entity.pdbx_description
1 polymer ?
#
loop_
_entity_poly.entity_id
_entity_poly.type
_entity_poly.pdbx_seq_one_letter_code
_entity_poly.pdbx_strand_id
1 'polypeptide(L)'
;MLLLSAWVVGPLFTELSLHDYFSAKEVHRYITGNLKLKDIQFQLPGLFQDNPYPGINGSLWTLYYEVLLYAMVFALGVVGCLTRLRRVSVFFAVYFLFYVVFNVLQKNEYMVFGFQLRSWVQWSFAFVIGMFLYAYRFKIQLNIWYLALGWVAALCLYRTPVFVEVFVVAWSYSVFFVAFNTQWFARQYNKLGDYSYGLYIYAFPTQEILAHLYKGISPAQMIILALPVALVPAVLSWHVIEQPCILRKKEIASRLSQACAKLSGKFAKYSPK
;
A
#
# COMPACT_ATOMS: atom_id res chain seq x y z
N MET A 1 6.33 -7.93 -10.84
CA MET A 1 4.93 -8.40 -10.95
C MET A 1 4.33 -8.14 -12.33
N LEU A 2 4.23 -6.90 -12.83
CA LEU A 2 3.60 -6.59 -14.13
C LEU A 2 4.17 -7.43 -15.29
N LEU A 3 5.49 -7.53 -15.38
CA LEU A 3 6.14 -8.35 -16.40
C LEU A 3 5.84 -9.84 -16.24
N LEU A 4 5.81 -10.34 -15.01
CA LEU A 4 5.46 -11.74 -14.74
C LEU A 4 4.01 -12.02 -15.14
N SER A 5 3.06 -11.11 -14.83
CA SER A 5 1.67 -11.24 -15.27
C SER A 5 1.56 -11.25 -16.80
N ALA A 6 2.18 -10.27 -17.47
CA ALA A 6 2.01 -10.10 -18.91
C ALA A 6 2.81 -11.09 -19.76
N TRP A 7 3.99 -11.54 -19.29
CA TRP A 7 4.91 -12.33 -20.12
C TRP A 7 5.03 -13.79 -19.69
N VAL A 8 4.55 -14.14 -18.49
CA VAL A 8 4.57 -15.53 -18.02
C VAL A 8 3.14 -16.04 -17.83
N VAL A 9 2.37 -15.42 -16.94
CA VAL A 9 1.01 -15.90 -16.64
C VAL A 9 0.09 -15.72 -17.85
N GLY A 10 0.16 -14.56 -18.51
CA GLY A 10 -0.66 -14.27 -19.69
C GLY A 10 -0.53 -15.35 -20.79
N PRO A 11 0.66 -15.62 -21.33
CA PRO A 11 0.84 -16.63 -22.36
C PRO A 11 0.48 -18.06 -21.95
N LEU A 12 0.55 -18.40 -20.64
CA LEU A 12 0.22 -19.74 -20.14
C LEU A 12 -1.29 -19.97 -19.98
N PHE A 13 -2.07 -18.91 -19.79
CA PHE A 13 -3.49 -19.03 -19.45
C PHE A 13 -4.43 -18.29 -20.42
N THR A 14 -3.90 -17.62 -21.45
CA THR A 14 -4.74 -16.97 -22.46
C THR A 14 -5.37 -17.98 -23.41
N GLU A 15 -6.62 -17.72 -23.80
CA GLU A 15 -7.33 -18.48 -24.85
C GLU A 15 -6.93 -18.04 -26.27
N LEU A 16 -6.17 -16.95 -26.37
CA LEU A 16 -5.69 -16.44 -27.66
C LEU A 16 -4.45 -17.18 -28.15
N SER A 17 -4.18 -17.11 -29.45
CA SER A 17 -2.87 -17.52 -29.96
C SER A 17 -1.78 -16.63 -29.38
N LEU A 18 -0.56 -17.13 -29.17
CA LEU A 18 0.56 -16.32 -28.65
C LEU A 18 0.84 -15.10 -29.51
N HIS A 19 0.69 -15.22 -30.82
CA HIS A 19 0.86 -14.11 -31.75
C HIS A 19 -0.19 -13.02 -31.50
N ASP A 20 -1.48 -13.38 -31.39
CA ASP A 20 -2.58 -12.44 -31.16
C ASP A 20 -2.47 -11.80 -29.77
N TYR A 21 -2.10 -12.60 -28.75
CA TYR A 21 -1.90 -12.11 -27.41
C TYR A 21 -0.81 -11.02 -27.35
N PHE A 22 0.37 -11.26 -27.88
CA PHE A 22 1.45 -10.28 -27.83
C PHE A 22 1.27 -9.10 -28.81
N SER A 23 0.45 -9.26 -29.85
CA SER A 23 0.08 -8.19 -30.74
C SER A 23 -1.03 -7.28 -30.18
N ALA A 24 -1.73 -7.72 -29.14
CA ALA A 24 -2.80 -6.98 -28.51
C ALA A 24 -2.27 -5.72 -27.79
N LYS A 25 -2.88 -4.58 -28.08
CA LYS A 25 -2.53 -3.29 -27.43
C LYS A 25 -2.77 -3.32 -25.93
N GLU A 26 -3.68 -4.12 -25.46
CA GLU A 26 -4.06 -4.31 -24.07
C GLU A 26 -2.88 -4.83 -23.25
N VAL A 27 -2.04 -5.73 -23.77
CA VAL A 27 -0.86 -6.24 -23.08
C VAL A 27 0.17 -5.12 -22.83
N HIS A 28 0.40 -4.28 -23.83
CA HIS A 28 1.29 -3.13 -23.69
C HIS A 28 0.69 -2.07 -22.76
N ARG A 29 -0.63 -1.83 -22.86
CA ARG A 29 -1.34 -0.89 -21.99
C ARG A 29 -1.36 -1.37 -20.55
N TYR A 30 -1.50 -2.68 -20.30
CA TYR A 30 -1.40 -3.25 -18.96
C TYR A 30 -0.05 -2.90 -18.30
N ILE A 31 1.06 -3.06 -18.99
CA ILE A 31 2.38 -2.72 -18.45
C ILE A 31 2.53 -1.21 -18.28
N THR A 32 2.30 -0.43 -19.33
CA THR A 32 2.59 1.01 -19.34
C THR A 32 1.62 1.82 -18.49
N GLY A 33 0.33 1.46 -18.45
CA GLY A 33 -0.69 2.09 -17.63
C GLY A 33 -0.44 1.85 -16.15
N ASN A 34 -0.22 0.61 -15.77
CA ASN A 34 0.05 0.24 -14.38
C ASN A 34 1.40 0.79 -13.87
N LEU A 35 2.43 0.84 -14.73
CA LEU A 35 3.71 1.44 -14.35
C LEU A 35 3.59 2.94 -14.07
N LYS A 36 2.73 3.64 -14.79
CA LYS A 36 2.45 5.08 -14.58
C LYS A 36 1.46 5.33 -13.46
N LEU A 37 0.82 4.30 -12.91
CA LEU A 37 -0.23 4.38 -11.89
C LEU A 37 -1.40 5.32 -12.25
N LYS A 38 -1.60 5.61 -13.54
CA LYS A 38 -2.60 6.58 -13.99
C LYS A 38 -3.80 5.93 -14.64
N ASP A 39 -3.60 4.82 -15.35
CA ASP A 39 -4.61 4.09 -16.13
C ASP A 39 -4.51 2.62 -15.77
N ILE A 40 -4.98 2.30 -14.55
CA ILE A 40 -4.80 0.97 -13.98
C ILE A 40 -5.64 -0.03 -14.76
N GLN A 41 -4.96 -1.02 -15.32
CA GLN A 41 -5.55 -2.13 -16.06
C GLN A 41 -5.50 -3.39 -15.19
N PHE A 42 -6.63 -4.04 -15.01
CA PHE A 42 -6.75 -5.26 -14.20
C PHE A 42 -6.76 -6.52 -15.05
N GLN A 43 -7.07 -6.39 -16.34
CA GLN A 43 -7.32 -7.49 -17.26
C GLN A 43 -6.20 -7.60 -18.29
N LEU A 44 -5.98 -8.83 -18.74
CA LEU A 44 -5.19 -9.15 -19.93
C LEU A 44 -6.08 -9.90 -20.93
N PRO A 45 -5.85 -9.78 -22.24
CA PRO A 45 -6.74 -10.35 -23.25
C PRO A 45 -6.80 -11.87 -23.17
N GLY A 46 -8.00 -12.42 -23.19
CA GLY A 46 -8.24 -13.86 -23.15
C GLY A 46 -7.92 -14.56 -21.82
N LEU A 47 -7.66 -13.82 -20.72
CA LEU A 47 -7.35 -14.44 -19.43
C LEU A 47 -8.58 -14.44 -18.49
N PHE A 48 -8.79 -15.60 -17.85
CA PHE A 48 -9.67 -15.79 -16.70
C PHE A 48 -11.10 -15.26 -16.89
N GLN A 49 -11.62 -15.31 -18.13
CA GLN A 49 -12.92 -14.75 -18.47
C GLN A 49 -14.07 -15.42 -17.72
N ASP A 50 -13.93 -16.70 -17.44
CA ASP A 50 -14.90 -17.50 -16.70
C ASP A 50 -14.74 -17.45 -15.18
N ASN A 51 -13.74 -16.72 -14.66
CA ASN A 51 -13.57 -16.56 -13.22
C ASN A 51 -14.63 -15.62 -12.65
N PRO A 52 -14.97 -15.72 -11.35
CA PRO A 52 -15.86 -14.78 -10.68
C PRO A 52 -15.39 -13.32 -10.80
N TYR A 53 -14.09 -13.10 -10.92
CA TYR A 53 -13.47 -11.82 -11.20
C TYR A 53 -12.46 -11.95 -12.36
N PRO A 54 -12.79 -11.43 -13.56
CA PRO A 54 -11.97 -11.61 -14.75
C PRO A 54 -10.74 -10.66 -14.77
N GLY A 55 -10.00 -10.58 -13.70
CA GLY A 55 -8.83 -9.70 -13.58
C GLY A 55 -7.61 -10.44 -13.11
N ILE A 56 -6.44 -10.14 -13.71
CA ILE A 56 -5.19 -10.81 -13.30
C ILE A 56 -4.64 -10.30 -11.97
N ASN A 57 -4.83 -9.03 -11.67
CA ASN A 57 -4.34 -8.47 -10.40
C ASN A 57 -5.19 -7.27 -9.94
N GLY A 58 -6.15 -7.54 -9.08
CA GLY A 58 -6.97 -6.52 -8.43
C GLY A 58 -6.22 -5.70 -7.38
N SER A 59 -5.07 -6.16 -6.85
CA SER A 59 -4.33 -5.43 -5.81
C SER A 59 -3.69 -4.12 -6.31
N LEU A 60 -3.58 -3.93 -7.62
CA LEU A 60 -2.89 -2.77 -8.20
C LEU A 60 -3.59 -1.43 -7.91
N TRP A 61 -4.91 -1.42 -7.69
CA TRP A 61 -5.67 -0.18 -7.52
C TRP A 61 -5.28 0.63 -6.29
N THR A 62 -4.81 -0.02 -5.22
CA THR A 62 -4.43 0.65 -3.97
C THR A 62 -3.05 1.29 -4.05
N LEU A 63 -2.17 0.82 -4.94
CA LEU A 63 -0.80 1.34 -5.06
C LEU A 63 -0.76 2.83 -5.41
N TYR A 64 -1.71 3.29 -6.22
CA TYR A 64 -1.82 4.70 -6.53
C TYR A 64 -2.09 5.56 -5.30
N TYR A 65 -3.02 5.12 -4.44
CA TYR A 65 -3.34 5.80 -3.18
C TYR A 65 -2.16 5.79 -2.22
N GLU A 66 -1.43 4.68 -2.16
CA GLU A 66 -0.23 4.56 -1.33
C GLU A 66 0.87 5.55 -1.76
N VAL A 67 1.13 5.67 -3.06
CA VAL A 67 2.09 6.66 -3.58
C VAL A 67 1.65 8.08 -3.26
N LEU A 68 0.36 8.41 -3.34
CA LEU A 68 -0.16 9.72 -2.94
C LEU A 68 0.05 9.99 -1.44
N LEU A 69 -0.12 8.98 -0.59
CA LEU A 69 0.15 9.09 0.86
C LEU A 69 1.64 9.30 1.14
N TYR A 70 2.53 8.60 0.44
CA TYR A 70 3.97 8.84 0.54
C TYR A 70 4.36 10.25 0.07
N ALA A 71 3.76 10.74 -1.01
CA ALA A 71 3.95 12.10 -1.48
C ALA A 71 3.48 13.14 -0.43
N MET A 72 2.36 12.87 0.24
CA MET A 72 1.88 13.70 1.36
C MET A 72 2.91 13.73 2.51
N VAL A 73 3.42 12.59 2.95
CA VAL A 73 4.44 12.55 4.02
C VAL A 73 5.71 13.27 3.61
N PHE A 74 6.15 13.09 2.36
CA PHE A 74 7.30 13.81 1.82
C PHE A 74 7.07 15.32 1.87
N ALA A 75 5.93 15.82 1.39
CA ALA A 75 5.59 17.24 1.44
C ALA A 75 5.56 17.77 2.87
N LEU A 76 4.94 17.06 3.82
CA LEU A 76 4.93 17.41 5.25
C LEU A 76 6.35 17.45 5.83
N GLY A 77 7.23 16.55 5.39
CA GLY A 77 8.65 16.56 5.76
C GLY A 77 9.37 17.80 5.25
N VAL A 78 9.21 18.13 3.96
CA VAL A 78 9.83 19.30 3.32
C VAL A 78 9.40 20.61 3.99
N VAL A 79 8.12 20.79 4.29
CA VAL A 79 7.62 21.99 4.99
C VAL A 79 7.92 21.97 6.50
N GLY A 80 8.59 20.93 7.00
CA GLY A 80 9.02 20.82 8.39
C GLY A 80 7.89 20.54 9.39
N CYS A 81 6.72 20.08 8.94
CA CYS A 81 5.62 19.70 9.84
C CYS A 81 6.00 18.52 10.74
N LEU A 82 6.85 17.60 10.25
CA LEU A 82 7.25 16.38 10.97
C LEU A 82 8.44 16.60 11.92
N THR A 83 9.03 17.80 11.99
CA THR A 83 10.25 18.06 12.76
C THR A 83 10.03 18.24 14.27
N ARG A 84 8.81 18.63 14.68
CA ARG A 84 8.47 18.88 16.10
C ARG A 84 7.11 18.29 16.43
N LEU A 85 7.00 17.62 17.58
CA LEU A 85 5.73 16.99 18.02
C LEU A 85 4.55 17.97 18.05
N ARG A 86 4.76 19.24 18.46
CA ARG A 86 3.72 20.27 18.43
C ARG A 86 3.16 20.50 17.01
N ARG A 87 4.02 20.52 15.98
CA ARG A 87 3.59 20.67 14.58
C ARG A 87 2.82 19.44 14.10
N VAL A 88 3.28 18.26 14.49
CA VAL A 88 2.57 17.00 14.20
C VAL A 88 1.18 17.02 14.84
N SER A 89 1.05 17.46 16.10
CA SER A 89 -0.26 17.55 16.76
C SER A 89 -1.18 18.56 16.09
N VAL A 90 -0.65 19.73 15.69
CA VAL A 90 -1.44 20.74 14.97
C VAL A 90 -1.90 20.18 13.61
N PHE A 91 -1.01 19.54 12.86
CA PHE A 91 -1.37 18.88 11.60
C PHE A 91 -2.46 17.83 11.84
N PHE A 92 -2.30 16.97 12.85
CA PHE A 92 -3.29 15.94 13.17
C PHE A 92 -4.65 16.53 13.52
N ALA A 93 -4.70 17.59 14.35
CA ALA A 93 -5.94 18.25 14.71
C ALA A 93 -6.64 18.91 13.51
N VAL A 94 -5.87 19.58 12.64
CA VAL A 94 -6.40 20.18 11.40
C VAL A 94 -6.88 19.09 10.43
N TYR A 95 -6.10 18.02 10.27
CA TYR A 95 -6.49 16.90 9.43
C TYR A 95 -7.76 16.22 9.95
N PHE A 96 -7.85 15.97 11.26
CA PHE A 96 -9.02 15.34 11.87
C PHE A 96 -10.29 16.20 11.68
N LEU A 97 -10.16 17.50 11.88
CA LEU A 97 -11.26 18.45 11.61
C LEU A 97 -11.68 18.38 10.12
N PHE A 98 -10.71 18.44 9.23
CA PHE A 98 -10.96 18.29 7.79
C PHE A 98 -11.66 16.96 7.48
N TYR A 99 -11.18 15.84 8.05
CA TYR A 99 -11.75 14.52 7.85
C TYR A 99 -13.23 14.47 8.29
N VAL A 100 -13.53 14.98 9.47
CA VAL A 100 -14.91 15.01 9.99
C VAL A 100 -15.81 15.89 9.12
N VAL A 101 -15.39 17.12 8.82
CA VAL A 101 -16.15 18.06 7.97
C VAL A 101 -16.36 17.46 6.58
N PHE A 102 -15.34 16.87 5.99
CA PHE A 102 -15.43 16.25 4.68
C PHE A 102 -16.44 15.08 4.66
N ASN A 103 -16.38 14.16 5.63
CA ASN A 103 -17.30 13.03 5.68
C ASN A 103 -18.75 13.43 5.99
N VAL A 104 -18.97 14.54 6.72
CA VAL A 104 -20.32 15.08 7.01
C VAL A 104 -20.90 15.76 5.77
N LEU A 105 -20.12 16.62 5.11
CA LEU A 105 -20.61 17.47 4.01
C LEU A 105 -20.55 16.76 2.67
N GLN A 106 -19.54 15.94 2.45
CA GLN A 106 -19.24 15.34 1.15
C GLN A 106 -19.83 13.93 1.04
N LYS A 107 -20.98 13.82 0.38
CA LYS A 107 -21.66 12.53 0.14
C LYS A 107 -21.36 11.93 -1.23
N ASN A 108 -20.90 12.75 -2.19
CA ASN A 108 -20.64 12.33 -3.56
C ASN A 108 -19.18 11.94 -3.78
N GLU A 109 -18.94 11.01 -4.69
CA GLU A 109 -17.61 10.67 -5.18
C GLU A 109 -17.17 11.71 -6.21
N TYR A 110 -15.97 12.27 -6.01
CA TYR A 110 -15.33 13.15 -6.99
C TYR A 110 -14.03 12.53 -7.47
N MET A 111 -13.84 12.58 -8.78
CA MET A 111 -12.58 12.19 -9.41
C MET A 111 -11.65 13.42 -9.46
N VAL A 112 -10.50 13.33 -8.82
CA VAL A 112 -9.47 14.38 -8.80
C VAL A 112 -8.17 13.75 -9.27
N PHE A 113 -7.58 14.29 -10.34
CA PHE A 113 -6.34 13.76 -10.94
C PHE A 113 -6.33 12.24 -11.19
N GLY A 114 -7.50 11.64 -11.46
CA GLY A 114 -7.62 10.22 -11.73
C GLY A 114 -7.83 9.31 -10.52
N PHE A 115 -8.04 9.87 -9.31
CA PHE A 115 -8.39 9.11 -8.11
C PHE A 115 -9.72 9.57 -7.49
N GLN A 116 -10.37 8.67 -6.78
CA GLN A 116 -11.58 8.96 -6.02
C GLN A 116 -11.20 9.67 -4.72
N LEU A 117 -11.56 10.96 -4.61
CA LEU A 117 -11.17 11.80 -3.47
C LEU A 117 -11.69 11.24 -2.14
N ARG A 118 -12.93 10.75 -2.11
CA ARG A 118 -13.51 10.18 -0.89
C ARG A 118 -12.75 8.95 -0.42
N SER A 119 -12.45 8.04 -1.32
CA SER A 119 -11.64 6.84 -1.03
C SER A 119 -10.27 7.25 -0.49
N TRP A 120 -9.61 8.24 -1.11
CA TRP A 120 -8.32 8.72 -0.61
C TRP A 120 -8.41 9.30 0.80
N VAL A 121 -9.43 10.11 1.10
CA VAL A 121 -9.64 10.67 2.46
C VAL A 121 -9.86 9.55 3.47
N GLN A 122 -10.68 8.54 3.15
CA GLN A 122 -10.93 7.40 4.04
C GLN A 122 -9.66 6.59 4.31
N TRP A 123 -8.89 6.24 3.28
CA TRP A 123 -7.64 5.49 3.43
C TRP A 123 -6.55 6.30 4.14
N SER A 124 -6.50 7.62 3.88
CA SER A 124 -5.54 8.49 4.55
C SER A 124 -5.74 8.57 6.07
N PHE A 125 -6.94 8.31 6.58
CA PHE A 125 -7.22 8.32 8.01
C PHE A 125 -6.37 7.28 8.77
N ALA A 126 -6.37 6.02 8.33
CA ALA A 126 -5.55 4.98 8.94
C ALA A 126 -4.05 5.32 8.87
N PHE A 127 -3.61 5.86 7.72
CA PHE A 127 -2.23 6.26 7.51
C PHE A 127 -1.79 7.40 8.44
N VAL A 128 -2.63 8.44 8.60
CA VAL A 128 -2.35 9.59 9.48
C VAL A 128 -2.36 9.16 10.95
N ILE A 129 -3.27 8.25 11.36
CA ILE A 129 -3.24 7.66 12.71
C ILE A 129 -1.90 6.94 12.94
N GLY A 130 -1.46 6.09 12.00
CA GLY A 130 -0.17 5.40 12.09
C GLY A 130 1.02 6.38 12.20
N MET A 131 1.01 7.43 11.40
CA MET A 131 2.02 8.50 11.44
C MET A 131 2.03 9.23 12.78
N PHE A 132 0.86 9.53 13.35
CA PHE A 132 0.73 10.15 14.68
C PHE A 132 1.28 9.22 15.77
N LEU A 133 0.84 7.96 15.81
CA LEU A 133 1.34 6.96 16.77
C LEU A 133 2.86 6.81 16.67
N TYR A 134 3.42 6.76 15.47
CA TYR A 134 4.86 6.68 15.27
C TYR A 134 5.61 7.92 15.76
N ALA A 135 5.08 9.11 15.52
CA ALA A 135 5.67 10.36 16.02
C ALA A 135 5.71 10.40 17.55
N TYR A 136 4.68 9.87 18.20
CA TYR A 136 4.54 9.82 19.65
C TYR A 136 5.03 8.52 20.29
N ARG A 137 5.66 7.62 19.55
CA ARG A 137 6.04 6.26 20.00
C ARG A 137 6.83 6.19 21.31
N PHE A 138 7.59 7.22 21.66
CA PHE A 138 8.32 7.29 22.92
C PHE A 138 7.53 7.93 24.08
N LYS A 139 6.33 8.48 23.81
CA LYS A 139 5.46 9.10 24.81
C LYS A 139 4.20 8.29 25.08
N ILE A 140 3.76 7.49 24.12
CA ILE A 140 2.59 6.64 24.28
C ILE A 140 2.97 5.43 25.12
N GLN A 141 2.32 5.28 26.26
CA GLN A 141 2.42 4.07 27.07
C GLN A 141 1.56 2.98 26.44
N LEU A 142 2.22 1.91 25.98
CA LEU A 142 1.53 0.76 25.43
C LEU A 142 0.99 -0.10 26.56
N ASN A 143 -0.34 -0.12 26.69
CA ASN A 143 -1.04 -0.83 27.77
C ASN A 143 -2.14 -1.71 27.19
N ILE A 144 -2.20 -2.95 27.67
CA ILE A 144 -3.20 -3.94 27.26
C ILE A 144 -4.63 -3.47 27.56
N TRP A 145 -4.83 -2.67 28.61
CA TRP A 145 -6.14 -2.15 28.98
C TRP A 145 -6.66 -1.11 27.96
N TYR A 146 -5.78 -0.28 27.39
CA TYR A 146 -6.17 0.64 26.32
C TYR A 146 -6.51 -0.11 25.04
N LEU A 147 -5.79 -1.20 24.76
CA LEU A 147 -6.10 -2.09 23.65
C LEU A 147 -7.49 -2.73 23.85
N ALA A 148 -7.76 -3.31 25.03
CA ALA A 148 -9.05 -3.89 25.37
C ALA A 148 -10.18 -2.86 25.29
N LEU A 149 -9.98 -1.66 25.82
CA LEU A 149 -10.95 -0.57 25.77
C LEU A 149 -11.27 -0.17 24.32
N GLY A 150 -10.25 -0.06 23.46
CA GLY A 150 -10.45 0.24 22.03
C GLY A 150 -11.32 -0.79 21.33
N TRP A 151 -11.10 -2.09 21.60
CA TRP A 151 -11.91 -3.16 21.02
C TRP A 151 -13.32 -3.22 21.61
N VAL A 152 -13.48 -2.99 22.92
CA VAL A 152 -14.81 -2.88 23.54
C VAL A 152 -15.58 -1.72 22.92
N ALA A 153 -14.96 -0.56 22.77
CA ALA A 153 -15.58 0.60 22.11
C ALA A 153 -15.99 0.28 20.66
N ALA A 154 -15.13 -0.39 19.90
CA ALA A 154 -15.45 -0.81 18.52
C ALA A 154 -16.64 -1.78 18.48
N LEU A 155 -16.72 -2.73 19.42
CA LEU A 155 -17.85 -3.66 19.53
C LEU A 155 -19.15 -2.93 19.94
N CYS A 156 -19.09 -2.04 20.90
CA CYS A 156 -20.26 -1.25 21.35
C CYS A 156 -20.80 -0.32 20.24
N LEU A 157 -19.92 0.17 19.39
CA LEU A 157 -20.28 1.08 18.30
C LEU A 157 -20.52 0.33 16.98
N TYR A 158 -20.50 -1.00 17.00
CA TYR A 158 -20.79 -1.80 15.81
C TYR A 158 -22.16 -1.39 15.21
N ARG A 159 -22.21 -1.24 13.90
CA ARG A 159 -23.38 -0.76 13.14
C ARG A 159 -23.71 0.74 13.30
N THR A 160 -22.91 1.51 14.04
CA THR A 160 -23.06 2.98 14.05
C THR A 160 -22.25 3.63 12.92
N PRO A 161 -22.57 4.87 12.52
CA PRO A 161 -21.80 5.59 11.49
C PRO A 161 -20.33 5.81 11.83
N VAL A 162 -19.95 5.77 13.11
CA VAL A 162 -18.57 6.00 13.59
C VAL A 162 -17.79 4.71 13.86
N PHE A 163 -18.38 3.55 13.54
CA PHE A 163 -17.74 2.25 13.76
C PHE A 163 -16.39 2.14 13.07
N VAL A 164 -16.31 2.55 11.80
CA VAL A 164 -15.10 2.38 10.98
C VAL A 164 -13.94 3.18 11.57
N GLU A 165 -14.18 4.40 12.01
CA GLU A 165 -13.17 5.28 12.61
C GLU A 165 -12.63 4.69 13.92
N VAL A 166 -13.53 4.25 14.80
CA VAL A 166 -13.15 3.62 16.08
C VAL A 166 -12.40 2.31 15.84
N PHE A 167 -12.86 1.50 14.90
CA PHE A 167 -12.18 0.26 14.50
C PHE A 167 -10.76 0.53 13.97
N VAL A 168 -10.60 1.52 13.08
CA VAL A 168 -9.28 1.90 12.55
C VAL A 168 -8.33 2.35 13.65
N VAL A 169 -8.81 3.13 14.62
CA VAL A 169 -7.98 3.56 15.77
C VAL A 169 -7.60 2.35 16.64
N ALA A 170 -8.56 1.49 16.99
CA ALA A 170 -8.31 0.29 17.78
C ALA A 170 -7.34 -0.67 17.08
N TRP A 171 -7.53 -0.89 15.77
CA TRP A 171 -6.64 -1.71 14.95
C TRP A 171 -5.24 -1.13 14.85
N SER A 172 -5.12 0.17 14.58
CA SER A 172 -3.82 0.85 14.50
C SER A 172 -3.06 0.76 15.83
N TYR A 173 -3.75 0.96 16.94
CA TYR A 173 -3.15 0.79 18.27
C TYR A 173 -2.74 -0.67 18.52
N SER A 174 -3.52 -1.65 18.08
CA SER A 174 -3.21 -3.09 18.20
C SER A 174 -1.92 -3.43 17.46
N VAL A 175 -1.79 -2.99 16.20
CA VAL A 175 -0.58 -3.19 15.40
C VAL A 175 0.62 -2.55 16.09
N PHE A 176 0.44 -1.34 16.60
CA PHE A 176 1.49 -0.61 17.32
C PHE A 176 1.89 -1.32 18.62
N PHE A 177 0.91 -1.79 19.40
CA PHE A 177 1.13 -2.55 20.62
C PHE A 177 1.93 -3.83 20.34
N VAL A 178 1.53 -4.62 19.34
CA VAL A 178 2.26 -5.83 18.96
C VAL A 178 3.68 -5.50 18.47
N ALA A 179 3.83 -4.51 17.60
CA ALA A 179 5.13 -4.17 17.00
C ALA A 179 6.18 -3.69 18.04
N PHE A 180 5.75 -2.96 19.08
CA PHE A 180 6.68 -2.37 20.05
C PHE A 180 6.74 -3.11 21.39
N ASN A 181 5.73 -3.91 21.75
CA ASN A 181 5.68 -4.62 23.02
C ASN A 181 6.20 -6.08 22.92
N THR A 182 6.08 -6.72 21.76
CA THR A 182 6.50 -8.11 21.55
C THR A 182 7.90 -8.22 20.93
N GLN A 183 8.89 -7.68 21.62
CA GLN A 183 10.28 -7.62 21.10
C GLN A 183 10.86 -8.98 20.70
N TRP A 184 10.47 -10.07 21.38
CA TRP A 184 10.95 -11.42 21.05
C TRP A 184 10.42 -11.89 19.68
N PHE A 185 9.12 -11.76 19.45
CA PHE A 185 8.47 -12.18 18.20
C PHE A 185 8.94 -11.32 17.03
N ALA A 186 9.01 -10.00 17.21
CA ALA A 186 9.49 -9.07 16.19
C ALA A 186 10.94 -9.35 15.78
N ARG A 187 11.82 -9.72 16.74
CA ARG A 187 13.21 -10.08 16.44
C ARG A 187 13.34 -11.35 15.58
N GLN A 188 12.51 -12.35 15.81
CA GLN A 188 12.52 -13.59 15.02
C GLN A 188 11.95 -13.33 13.62
N TYR A 189 10.84 -12.62 13.53
CA TYR A 189 10.21 -12.26 12.26
C TYR A 189 11.16 -11.45 11.36
N ASN A 190 11.83 -10.45 11.91
CA ASN A 190 12.77 -9.60 11.17
C ASN A 190 14.00 -10.33 10.63
N LYS A 191 14.33 -11.53 11.12
CA LYS A 191 15.40 -12.36 10.57
C LYS A 191 15.01 -13.04 9.26
N LEU A 192 13.73 -13.29 9.03
CA LEU A 192 13.23 -13.98 7.84
C LEU A 192 13.17 -13.06 6.61
N GLY A 193 13.00 -11.76 6.81
CA GLY A 193 12.74 -10.78 5.74
C GLY A 193 11.29 -10.32 5.72
N ASP A 194 11.02 -9.20 5.07
CA ASP A 194 9.67 -8.64 4.96
C ASP A 194 9.00 -9.09 3.65
N TYR A 195 8.30 -10.21 3.71
CA TYR A 195 7.59 -10.77 2.55
C TYR A 195 6.18 -10.19 2.36
N SER A 196 5.74 -9.26 3.19
CA SER A 196 4.36 -8.75 3.21
C SER A 196 3.97 -8.08 1.90
N TYR A 197 4.85 -7.25 1.35
CA TYR A 197 4.61 -6.58 0.08
C TYR A 197 4.54 -7.57 -1.09
N GLY A 198 5.45 -8.54 -1.13
CA GLY A 198 5.42 -9.61 -2.11
C GLY A 198 4.11 -10.41 -2.03
N LEU A 199 3.72 -10.85 -0.82
CA LEU A 199 2.45 -11.55 -0.62
C LEU A 199 1.26 -10.72 -1.11
N TYR A 200 1.20 -9.44 -0.78
CA TYR A 200 0.13 -8.56 -1.24
C TYR A 200 -0.01 -8.52 -2.76
N ILE A 201 1.11 -8.42 -3.48
CA ILE A 201 1.11 -8.28 -4.94
C ILE A 201 0.90 -9.62 -5.65
N TYR A 202 1.41 -10.74 -5.10
CA TYR A 202 1.33 -12.05 -5.75
C TYR A 202 0.11 -12.87 -5.33
N ALA A 203 -0.54 -12.55 -4.21
CA ALA A 203 -1.70 -13.32 -3.73
C ALA A 203 -2.86 -13.30 -4.75
N PHE A 204 -3.21 -12.13 -5.27
CA PHE A 204 -4.34 -12.00 -6.19
C PHE A 204 -4.16 -12.83 -7.47
N PRO A 205 -3.07 -12.70 -8.23
CA PRO A 205 -2.82 -13.54 -9.39
C PRO A 205 -2.80 -15.03 -9.08
N THR A 206 -2.27 -15.41 -7.93
CA THR A 206 -2.28 -16.80 -7.49
C THR A 206 -3.70 -17.31 -7.27
N GLN A 207 -4.55 -16.50 -6.65
CA GLN A 207 -5.96 -16.82 -6.44
C GLN A 207 -6.71 -16.97 -7.78
N GLU A 208 -6.46 -16.09 -8.74
CA GLU A 208 -7.09 -16.18 -10.05
C GLU A 208 -6.66 -17.44 -10.83
N ILE A 209 -5.37 -17.78 -10.78
CA ILE A 209 -4.87 -19.04 -11.35
C ILE A 209 -5.56 -20.25 -10.68
N LEU A 210 -5.65 -20.27 -9.36
CA LEU A 210 -6.30 -21.36 -8.64
C LEU A 210 -7.80 -21.44 -8.92
N ALA A 211 -8.51 -20.31 -9.01
CA ALA A 211 -9.91 -20.27 -9.37
C ALA A 211 -10.17 -20.76 -10.79
N HIS A 212 -9.25 -20.50 -11.71
CA HIS A 212 -9.31 -21.00 -13.08
C HIS A 212 -9.09 -22.52 -13.15
N LEU A 213 -8.10 -23.03 -12.41
CA LEU A 213 -7.74 -24.45 -12.42
C LEU A 213 -8.73 -25.32 -11.64
N TYR A 214 -9.29 -24.79 -10.56
CA TYR A 214 -10.21 -25.49 -9.64
C TYR A 214 -11.56 -24.78 -9.57
N LYS A 215 -12.42 -25.02 -10.58
CA LYS A 215 -13.77 -24.42 -10.61
C LYS A 215 -14.56 -24.81 -9.35
N GLY A 216 -15.14 -23.80 -8.68
CA GLY A 216 -15.89 -24.01 -7.45
C GLY A 216 -15.07 -24.19 -6.18
N ILE A 217 -13.79 -23.85 -6.19
CA ILE A 217 -12.93 -23.89 -5.01
C ILE A 217 -13.55 -23.10 -3.84
N SER A 218 -13.61 -23.71 -2.66
CA SER A 218 -14.13 -23.06 -1.47
C SER A 218 -13.17 -22.02 -0.91
N PRO A 219 -13.65 -21.00 -0.15
CA PRO A 219 -12.76 -19.99 0.46
C PRO A 219 -11.66 -20.59 1.35
N ALA A 220 -11.96 -21.64 2.10
CA ALA A 220 -10.98 -22.31 2.95
C ALA A 220 -9.87 -22.99 2.13
N GLN A 221 -10.24 -23.71 1.07
CA GLN A 221 -9.29 -24.33 0.15
C GLN A 221 -8.45 -23.27 -0.56
N MET A 222 -9.07 -22.16 -0.99
CA MET A 222 -8.36 -21.03 -1.61
C MET A 222 -7.26 -20.50 -0.67
N ILE A 223 -7.57 -20.25 0.60
CA ILE A 223 -6.58 -19.75 1.57
C ILE A 223 -5.42 -20.75 1.74
N ILE A 224 -5.73 -22.03 1.92
CA ILE A 224 -4.73 -23.07 2.16
C ILE A 224 -3.80 -23.25 0.96
N LEU A 225 -4.31 -23.17 -0.26
CA LEU A 225 -3.54 -23.34 -1.47
C LEU A 225 -2.83 -22.05 -1.93
N ALA A 226 -3.51 -20.92 -1.88
CA ALA A 226 -2.96 -19.67 -2.38
C ALA A 226 -1.81 -19.14 -1.52
N LEU A 227 -1.86 -19.30 -0.19
CA LEU A 227 -0.84 -18.76 0.70
C LEU A 227 0.55 -19.34 0.43
N PRO A 228 0.79 -20.68 0.40
CA PRO A 228 2.11 -21.22 0.13
C PRO A 228 2.56 -20.92 -1.30
N VAL A 229 1.67 -20.96 -2.29
CA VAL A 229 2.02 -20.67 -3.69
C VAL A 229 2.42 -19.21 -3.87
N ALA A 230 1.70 -18.26 -3.29
CA ALA A 230 2.03 -16.83 -3.35
C ALA A 230 3.30 -16.49 -2.55
N LEU A 231 3.61 -17.25 -1.50
CA LEU A 231 4.81 -17.03 -0.68
C LEU A 231 6.09 -17.27 -1.48
N VAL A 232 6.11 -18.22 -2.40
CA VAL A 232 7.31 -18.53 -3.22
C VAL A 232 7.78 -17.29 -4.02
N PRO A 233 6.97 -16.68 -4.89
CA PRO A 233 7.39 -15.47 -5.60
C PRO A 233 7.59 -14.28 -4.67
N ALA A 234 6.91 -14.19 -3.51
CA ALA A 234 7.12 -13.14 -2.52
C ALA A 234 8.53 -13.22 -1.91
N VAL A 235 8.98 -14.41 -1.51
CA VAL A 235 10.33 -14.65 -0.99
C VAL A 235 11.39 -14.35 -2.06
N LEU A 236 11.17 -14.80 -3.29
CA LEU A 236 12.08 -14.52 -4.41
C LEU A 236 12.16 -13.00 -4.68
N SER A 237 11.01 -12.31 -4.72
CA SER A 237 10.96 -10.85 -4.91
C SER A 237 11.74 -10.12 -3.83
N TRP A 238 11.56 -10.51 -2.57
CA TRP A 238 12.30 -9.93 -1.46
C TRP A 238 13.81 -10.04 -1.64
N HIS A 239 14.33 -11.24 -1.83
CA HIS A 239 15.77 -11.46 -1.89
C HIS A 239 16.43 -10.90 -3.16
N VAL A 240 15.74 -10.94 -4.30
CA VAL A 240 16.30 -10.53 -5.59
C VAL A 240 16.12 -9.03 -5.84
N ILE A 241 15.02 -8.43 -5.39
CA ILE A 241 14.66 -7.05 -5.75
C ILE A 241 14.61 -6.15 -4.53
N GLU A 242 13.78 -6.46 -3.52
CA GLU A 242 13.42 -5.53 -2.46
C GLU A 242 14.58 -5.31 -1.49
N GLN A 243 15.14 -6.37 -0.94
CA GLN A 243 16.26 -6.31 0.00
C GLN A 243 17.49 -5.60 -0.60
N PRO A 244 17.96 -5.90 -1.83
CA PRO A 244 19.06 -5.17 -2.46
C PRO A 244 18.76 -3.67 -2.64
N CYS A 245 17.53 -3.31 -3.01
CA CYS A 245 17.12 -1.92 -3.13
C CYS A 245 17.16 -1.20 -1.77
N ILE A 246 16.65 -1.85 -0.70
CA ILE A 246 16.67 -1.30 0.66
C ILE A 246 18.11 -1.11 1.16
N LEU A 247 19.00 -2.04 0.92
CA LEU A 247 20.41 -1.93 1.32
C LEU A 247 21.12 -0.75 0.62
N ARG A 248 20.79 -0.50 -0.62
CA ARG A 248 21.37 0.60 -1.42
C ARG A 248 20.74 1.96 -1.15
N LYS A 249 19.61 2.04 -0.42
CA LYS A 249 18.90 3.32 -0.20
C LYS A 249 19.76 4.41 0.43
N LYS A 250 20.66 4.06 1.37
CA LYS A 250 21.56 5.04 2.02
C LYS A 250 22.57 5.61 1.05
N GLU A 251 23.14 4.78 0.19
CA GLU A 251 24.08 5.20 -0.83
C GLU A 251 23.40 6.09 -1.89
N ILE A 252 22.21 5.71 -2.35
CA ILE A 252 21.42 6.50 -3.29
C ILE A 252 21.06 7.86 -2.67
N ALA A 253 20.59 7.88 -1.41
CA ALA A 253 20.25 9.11 -0.70
C ALA A 253 21.46 10.04 -0.54
N SER A 254 22.66 9.50 -0.22
CA SER A 254 23.88 10.29 -0.12
C SER A 254 24.32 10.88 -1.47
N ARG A 255 24.25 10.10 -2.55
CA ARG A 255 24.55 10.56 -3.90
C ARG A 255 23.59 11.65 -4.37
N LEU A 256 22.28 11.49 -4.10
CA LEU A 256 21.28 12.53 -4.41
C LEU A 256 21.51 13.81 -3.60
N SER A 257 21.80 13.70 -2.31
CA SER A 257 22.14 14.86 -1.46
C SER A 257 23.36 15.61 -1.97
N GLN A 258 24.42 14.90 -2.36
CA GLN A 258 25.62 15.51 -2.96
C GLN A 258 25.32 16.16 -4.32
N ALA A 259 24.50 15.54 -5.15
CA ALA A 259 24.09 16.11 -6.43
C ALA A 259 23.27 17.40 -6.24
N CYS A 260 22.30 17.39 -5.32
CA CYS A 260 21.52 18.58 -4.97
C CYS A 260 22.39 19.70 -4.39
N ALA A 261 23.36 19.40 -3.53
CA ALA A 261 24.30 20.37 -3.00
C ALA A 261 25.20 21.00 -4.10
N LYS A 262 25.65 20.18 -5.07
CA LYS A 262 26.40 20.68 -6.23
C LYS A 262 25.55 21.59 -7.13
N LEU A 263 24.25 21.27 -7.31
CA LEU A 263 23.33 22.11 -8.08
C LEU A 263 23.04 23.42 -7.35
N SER A 264 22.73 23.39 -6.05
CA SER A 264 22.50 24.61 -5.27
C SER A 264 23.73 25.52 -5.20
N GLY A 265 24.94 24.95 -5.06
CA GLY A 265 26.18 25.69 -5.13
C GLY A 265 26.47 26.32 -6.51
N LYS A 266 25.99 25.71 -7.61
CA LYS A 266 26.02 26.33 -8.93
C LYS A 266 25.08 27.53 -9.05
N PHE A 267 23.85 27.42 -8.51
CA PHE A 267 22.86 28.51 -8.52
C PHE A 267 23.30 29.69 -7.64
N ALA A 268 23.96 29.46 -6.52
CA ALA A 268 24.51 30.51 -5.68
C ALA A 268 25.64 31.33 -6.38
N LYS A 269 26.36 30.74 -7.34
CA LYS A 269 27.39 31.45 -8.15
C LYS A 269 26.79 32.33 -9.24
N TYR A 270 25.52 32.18 -9.59
CA TYR A 270 24.85 32.95 -10.65
C TYR A 270 23.83 33.97 -10.13
N SER A 271 23.74 34.17 -8.79
CA SER A 271 22.94 35.28 -8.24
C SER A 271 23.69 36.58 -8.46
N PRO A 272 23.18 37.51 -9.26
CA PRO A 272 23.78 38.83 -9.42
C PRO A 272 23.76 39.57 -8.08
N LYS A 273 24.90 40.19 -7.75
CA LYS A 273 25.04 41.07 -6.59
C LYS A 273 24.15 42.31 -6.74
#